data_cbae5a416cfeb486a38b10ea7bd55005
#
_entry.id   cbae5a416cfeb486a38b10ea7bd55005
#
_cell.length_a   1.000
_cell.length_b   1.000
_cell.length_c   1.000
_cell.angle_alpha   90.00
_cell.angle_beta   90.00
_cell.angle_gamma   90.00
#
_symmetry.space_group_name_H-M   'P 1'
#
loop_
_entity.id
_entity.type
_entity.pdbx_description
1 polymer ?
#
loop_
_entity_poly.entity_id
_entity_poly.type
_entity_poly.pdbx_seq_one_letter_code
_entity_poly.pdbx_strand_id
1 'polypeptide(L)'
;FGLDADIVTFGKIIGGGMPVGAYGGKREIMEFVSPTGPVYQAGTLSGNPLAMAAGNAQIKYLQENPYIYEEIEQKGAYLESEFKKSAEKYGVNVRVNRVGSMMSVFFTDNDVTNFETASKSDTEKFKVYFNEMLKQGIYLAPSQFESLFLSDAHTKADLEKTAASFDKVMEIL
;
A
#
# COMPACT_ATOMS: atom_id res chain seq x y z
N PHE A 1 -6.71 10.61 10.84
CA PHE A 1 -7.90 11.00 10.05
C PHE A 1 -9.07 11.48 10.93
N GLY A 2 -8.96 11.44 12.26
CA GLY A 2 -10.00 11.91 13.19
C GLY A 2 -11.29 11.07 13.14
N LEU A 3 -11.20 9.81 12.71
CA LEU A 3 -12.34 8.88 12.68
C LEU A 3 -12.51 8.22 14.04
N ASP A 4 -13.74 8.20 14.57
CA ASP A 4 -14.14 7.46 15.76
C ASP A 4 -14.93 6.23 15.33
N ALA A 5 -14.24 5.11 15.15
CA ALA A 5 -14.84 3.86 14.69
C ALA A 5 -15.35 3.04 15.89
N ASP A 6 -16.50 2.38 15.73
CA ASP A 6 -17.04 1.47 16.73
C ASP A 6 -16.21 0.18 16.83
N ILE A 7 -15.74 -0.33 15.68
CA ILE A 7 -14.86 -1.51 15.58
C ILE A 7 -13.75 -1.19 14.57
N VAL A 8 -12.52 -1.55 14.89
CA VAL A 8 -11.35 -1.46 14.01
C VAL A 8 -10.81 -2.86 13.78
N THR A 9 -10.49 -3.18 12.52
CA THR A 9 -9.85 -4.45 12.16
C THR A 9 -8.44 -4.20 11.64
N PHE A 10 -7.51 -5.09 12.00
CA PHE A 10 -6.12 -5.05 11.60
C PHE A 10 -5.72 -6.38 10.96
N GLY A 11 -4.80 -6.33 10.01
CA GLY A 11 -4.30 -7.52 9.33
C GLY A 11 -2.95 -7.27 8.66
N LYS A 12 -2.55 -8.22 7.83
CA LYS A 12 -1.35 -8.15 6.98
C LYS A 12 -0.08 -7.79 7.77
N ILE A 13 0.37 -6.54 7.69
CA ILE A 13 1.63 -6.07 8.29
C ILE A 13 1.76 -6.37 9.79
N ILE A 14 0.65 -6.38 10.55
CA ILE A 14 0.70 -6.69 11.98
C ILE A 14 1.21 -8.11 12.28
N GLY A 15 1.19 -8.99 11.29
CA GLY A 15 1.69 -10.36 11.41
C GLY A 15 3.18 -10.53 11.14
N GLY A 16 3.90 -9.48 10.72
CA GLY A 16 5.32 -9.61 10.38
C GLY A 16 5.59 -10.66 9.30
N GLY A 17 4.71 -10.76 8.28
CA GLY A 17 4.75 -11.77 7.23
C GLY A 17 3.96 -13.06 7.54
N MET A 18 3.45 -13.22 8.75
CA MET A 18 2.66 -14.37 9.18
C MET A 18 1.15 -14.05 9.17
N PRO A 19 0.27 -15.06 9.01
CA PRO A 19 -1.17 -14.86 8.95
C PRO A 19 -1.74 -14.46 10.33
N VAL A 20 -1.97 -13.16 10.52
CA VAL A 20 -2.57 -12.58 11.73
C VAL A 20 -3.69 -11.64 11.34
N GLY A 21 -4.80 -11.74 12.05
CA GLY A 21 -5.85 -10.76 12.08
C GLY A 21 -6.15 -10.34 13.51
N ALA A 22 -6.51 -9.09 13.71
CA ALA A 22 -6.96 -8.59 14.99
C ALA A 22 -8.17 -7.67 14.79
N TYR A 23 -8.98 -7.56 15.81
CA TYR A 23 -10.05 -6.59 15.89
C TYR A 23 -10.16 -6.06 17.31
N GLY A 24 -10.66 -4.86 17.43
CA GLY A 24 -10.91 -4.20 18.69
C GLY A 24 -11.88 -3.05 18.49
N GLY A 25 -12.40 -2.50 19.57
CA GLY A 25 -13.37 -1.42 19.48
C GLY A 25 -13.84 -0.96 20.84
N LYS A 26 -15.00 -0.29 20.84
CA LYS A 26 -15.62 0.21 22.07
C LYS A 26 -15.89 -0.94 23.04
N ARG A 27 -15.65 -0.69 24.33
CA ARG A 27 -15.76 -1.71 25.37
C ARG A 27 -17.11 -2.41 25.38
N GLU A 28 -18.18 -1.66 25.28
CA GLU A 28 -19.55 -2.19 25.27
C GLU A 28 -19.82 -3.16 24.10
N ILE A 29 -19.10 -3.03 23.00
CA ILE A 29 -19.18 -3.95 21.86
C ILE A 29 -18.30 -5.17 22.11
N MET A 30 -17.06 -4.95 22.58
CA MET A 30 -16.12 -6.03 22.80
C MET A 30 -16.51 -6.97 23.95
N GLU A 31 -17.31 -6.51 24.91
CA GLU A 31 -17.86 -7.32 26.00
C GLU A 31 -18.88 -8.37 25.51
N PHE A 32 -19.38 -8.27 24.27
CA PHE A 32 -20.16 -9.35 23.66
C PHE A 32 -19.32 -10.57 23.26
N VAL A 33 -18.01 -10.44 23.16
CA VAL A 33 -17.13 -11.55 22.77
C VAL A 33 -16.92 -12.50 23.95
N SER A 34 -17.03 -13.82 23.67
CA SER A 34 -16.75 -14.88 24.66
C SER A 34 -15.33 -14.76 25.24
N PRO A 35 -15.13 -15.04 26.56
CA PRO A 35 -16.10 -15.62 27.53
C PRO A 35 -17.00 -14.59 28.21
N THR A 36 -16.80 -13.30 28.02
CA THR A 36 -17.59 -12.25 28.68
C THR A 36 -19.01 -12.22 28.16
N GLY A 37 -19.19 -12.34 26.85
CA GLY A 37 -20.48 -12.33 26.17
C GLY A 37 -20.76 -13.61 25.38
N PRO A 38 -21.90 -13.65 24.68
CA PRO A 38 -22.38 -14.86 23.99
C PRO A 38 -21.76 -15.07 22.60
N VAL A 39 -21.00 -14.11 22.07
CA VAL A 39 -20.44 -14.19 20.72
C VAL A 39 -19.18 -15.06 20.73
N TYR A 40 -19.31 -16.26 20.20
CA TYR A 40 -18.17 -17.18 20.08
C TYR A 40 -17.23 -16.75 18.97
N GLN A 41 -15.94 -16.78 19.27
CA GLN A 41 -14.87 -16.51 18.32
C GLN A 41 -13.78 -17.58 18.48
N ALA A 42 -13.46 -18.25 17.37
CA ALA A 42 -12.37 -19.23 17.32
C ALA A 42 -11.85 -19.35 15.90
N GLY A 43 -10.61 -19.82 15.78
CA GLY A 43 -9.96 -20.13 14.52
C GLY A 43 -8.74 -20.99 14.75
N THR A 44 -8.50 -21.95 13.85
CA THR A 44 -7.39 -22.90 13.98
C THR A 44 -6.02 -22.20 14.13
N LEU A 45 -5.83 -21.06 13.47
CA LEU A 45 -4.59 -20.27 13.55
C LEU A 45 -4.62 -19.16 14.60
N SER A 46 -5.76 -18.98 15.30
CA SER A 46 -5.86 -17.96 16.36
C SER A 46 -4.84 -18.22 17.47
N GLY A 47 -4.02 -17.21 17.76
CA GLY A 47 -2.98 -17.33 18.79
C GLY A 47 -1.81 -18.25 18.41
N ASN A 48 -1.61 -18.56 17.13
CA ASN A 48 -0.47 -19.36 16.68
C ASN A 48 0.84 -18.76 17.21
N PRO A 49 1.68 -19.50 17.96
CA PRO A 49 2.84 -18.94 18.63
C PRO A 49 3.85 -18.27 17.69
N LEU A 50 4.07 -18.85 16.51
CA LEU A 50 4.99 -18.29 15.52
C LEU A 50 4.47 -16.96 14.97
N ALA A 51 3.18 -16.91 14.62
CA ALA A 51 2.54 -15.70 14.11
C ALA A 51 2.49 -14.60 15.19
N MET A 52 2.23 -14.95 16.45
CA MET A 52 2.26 -13.99 17.55
C MET A 52 3.67 -13.46 17.81
N ALA A 53 4.69 -14.30 17.75
CA ALA A 53 6.08 -13.88 17.92
C ALA A 53 6.55 -12.95 16.81
N ALA A 54 6.25 -13.28 15.55
CA ALA A 54 6.58 -12.45 14.38
C ALA A 54 5.85 -11.10 14.42
N GLY A 55 4.55 -11.10 14.70
CA GLY A 55 3.76 -9.87 14.82
C GLY A 55 4.24 -8.97 15.96
N ASN A 56 4.53 -9.53 17.13
CA ASN A 56 5.08 -8.78 18.27
C ASN A 56 6.44 -8.17 17.92
N ALA A 57 7.33 -8.91 17.25
CA ALA A 57 8.63 -8.40 16.82
C ALA A 57 8.46 -7.23 15.83
N GLN A 58 7.57 -7.36 14.86
CA GLN A 58 7.26 -6.30 13.87
C GLN A 58 6.73 -5.04 14.55
N ILE A 59 5.72 -5.17 15.41
CA ILE A 59 5.10 -4.03 16.09
C ILE A 59 6.11 -3.34 17.00
N LYS A 60 6.88 -4.13 17.79
CA LYS A 60 7.91 -3.59 18.67
C LYS A 60 8.98 -2.84 17.88
N TYR A 61 9.45 -3.41 16.76
CA TYR A 61 10.43 -2.76 15.90
C TYR A 61 9.94 -1.40 15.41
N LEU A 62 8.68 -1.30 14.94
CA LEU A 62 8.09 -0.04 14.48
C LEU A 62 7.92 0.98 15.62
N GLN A 63 7.59 0.53 16.84
CA GLN A 63 7.48 1.41 18.01
C GLN A 63 8.85 1.97 18.46
N GLU A 64 9.89 1.16 18.36
CA GLU A 64 11.26 1.54 18.73
C GLU A 64 11.96 2.37 17.64
N ASN A 65 11.45 2.35 16.40
CA ASN A 65 12.01 3.02 15.23
C ASN A 65 10.97 3.89 14.50
N PRO A 66 10.38 4.89 15.17
CA PRO A 66 9.31 5.71 14.57
C PRO A 66 9.76 6.54 13.36
N TYR A 67 11.06 6.78 13.17
CA TYR A 67 11.63 7.45 12.01
C TYR A 67 11.34 6.71 10.69
N ILE A 68 11.07 5.41 10.72
CA ILE A 68 10.74 4.60 9.54
C ILE A 68 9.52 5.19 8.79
N TYR A 69 8.54 5.70 9.51
CA TYR A 69 7.35 6.28 8.88
C TYR A 69 7.68 7.52 8.04
N GLU A 70 8.62 8.35 8.52
CA GLU A 70 9.09 9.52 7.77
C GLU A 70 9.94 9.09 6.56
N GLU A 71 10.82 8.11 6.74
CA GLU A 71 11.64 7.59 5.64
C GLU A 71 10.79 6.99 4.52
N ILE A 72 9.75 6.23 4.84
CA ILE A 72 8.82 5.67 3.85
C ILE A 72 8.02 6.78 3.16
N GLU A 73 7.61 7.82 3.89
CA GLU A 73 6.97 9.00 3.33
C GLU A 73 7.86 9.70 2.30
N GLN A 74 9.15 9.90 2.64
CA GLN A 74 10.14 10.51 1.74
C GLN A 74 10.39 9.64 0.49
N LYS A 75 10.49 8.32 0.64
CA LYS A 75 10.59 7.36 -0.47
C LYS A 75 9.39 7.48 -1.41
N GLY A 76 8.18 7.55 -0.86
CA GLY A 76 6.94 7.75 -1.63
C GLY A 76 6.92 9.09 -2.37
N ALA A 77 7.27 10.18 -1.69
CA ALA A 77 7.33 11.51 -2.27
C ALA A 77 8.35 11.60 -3.41
N TYR A 78 9.50 10.93 -3.27
CA TYR A 78 10.50 10.85 -4.33
C TYR A 78 9.93 10.20 -5.60
N LEU A 79 9.34 8.99 -5.49
CA LEU A 79 8.77 8.30 -6.65
C LEU A 79 7.61 9.09 -7.28
N GLU A 80 6.73 9.65 -6.47
CA GLU A 80 5.65 10.50 -6.96
C GLU A 80 6.18 11.66 -7.80
N SER A 81 7.23 12.34 -7.31
CA SER A 81 7.87 13.45 -8.03
C SER A 81 8.47 12.99 -9.35
N GLU A 82 9.23 11.90 -9.35
CA GLU A 82 9.87 11.38 -10.56
C GLU A 82 8.83 10.88 -11.59
N PHE A 83 7.77 10.24 -11.14
CA PHE A 83 6.69 9.79 -12.04
C PHE A 83 5.97 10.97 -12.71
N LYS A 84 5.67 12.02 -11.94
CA LYS A 84 5.07 13.25 -12.49
C LYS A 84 5.99 13.93 -13.50
N LYS A 85 7.28 14.06 -13.20
CA LYS A 85 8.28 14.64 -14.12
C LYS A 85 8.38 13.86 -15.42
N SER A 86 8.44 12.54 -15.35
CA SER A 86 8.52 11.68 -16.54
C SER A 86 7.25 11.78 -17.39
N ALA A 87 6.08 11.75 -16.76
CA ALA A 87 4.81 11.91 -17.47
C ALA A 87 4.72 13.27 -18.19
N GLU A 88 5.11 14.35 -17.52
CA GLU A 88 5.16 15.69 -18.10
C GLU A 88 6.16 15.78 -19.28
N LYS A 89 7.36 15.22 -19.11
CA LYS A 89 8.43 15.20 -20.12
C LYS A 89 7.97 14.59 -21.45
N TYR A 90 7.17 13.54 -21.39
CA TYR A 90 6.71 12.81 -22.58
C TYR A 90 5.26 13.13 -22.97
N GLY A 91 4.60 14.04 -22.26
CA GLY A 91 3.23 14.46 -22.57
C GLY A 91 2.17 13.36 -22.32
N VAL A 92 2.48 12.41 -21.44
CA VAL A 92 1.53 11.35 -21.06
C VAL A 92 0.65 11.83 -19.92
N ASN A 93 -0.66 11.74 -20.08
CA ASN A 93 -1.60 12.11 -19.03
C ASN A 93 -1.60 11.08 -17.91
N VAL A 94 -1.05 11.45 -16.78
CA VAL A 94 -0.95 10.61 -15.56
C VAL A 94 -1.42 11.39 -14.34
N ARG A 95 -2.20 10.72 -13.50
CA ARG A 95 -2.47 11.14 -12.12
C ARG A 95 -1.85 10.17 -11.15
N VAL A 96 -1.12 10.70 -10.18
CA VAL A 96 -0.53 9.92 -9.09
C VAL A 96 -1.22 10.32 -7.80
N ASN A 97 -1.95 9.39 -7.22
CA ASN A 97 -2.53 9.55 -5.89
C ASN A 97 -1.63 8.85 -4.87
N ARG A 98 -1.25 9.55 -3.79
CA ARG A 98 -0.36 9.00 -2.77
C ARG A 98 -0.80 9.40 -1.36
N VAL A 99 -0.67 8.44 -0.45
CA VAL A 99 -0.75 8.65 1.01
C VAL A 99 0.36 7.80 1.66
N GLY A 100 1.35 8.46 2.23
CA GLY A 100 2.50 7.75 2.81
C GLY A 100 3.22 6.90 1.78
N SER A 101 3.35 5.61 2.08
CA SER A 101 3.96 4.59 1.22
C SER A 101 3.03 4.01 0.15
N MET A 102 1.74 4.30 0.24
CA MET A 102 0.73 3.80 -0.68
C MET A 102 0.56 4.77 -1.85
N MET A 103 0.60 4.25 -3.08
CA MET A 103 0.53 5.05 -4.29
C MET A 103 -0.25 4.32 -5.38
N SER A 104 -1.03 5.07 -6.17
CA SER A 104 -1.68 4.57 -7.39
C SER A 104 -1.39 5.50 -8.56
N VAL A 105 -1.14 4.90 -9.72
CA VAL A 105 -0.86 5.61 -10.98
C VAL A 105 -2.03 5.40 -11.92
N PHE A 106 -2.68 6.48 -12.35
CA PHE A 106 -3.84 6.45 -13.25
C PHE A 106 -3.52 7.15 -14.56
N PHE A 107 -3.78 6.50 -15.68
CA PHE A 107 -3.61 7.08 -17.01
C PHE A 107 -4.87 7.86 -17.40
N THR A 108 -4.93 9.09 -16.96
CA THR A 108 -6.06 10.01 -17.19
C THR A 108 -5.62 11.46 -17.01
N ASP A 109 -6.31 12.39 -17.62
CA ASP A 109 -6.18 13.83 -17.43
C ASP A 109 -7.10 14.39 -16.32
N ASN A 110 -8.07 13.60 -15.86
CA ASN A 110 -9.00 13.98 -14.83
C ASN A 110 -8.50 13.64 -13.41
N ASP A 111 -8.95 14.40 -12.43
CA ASP A 111 -8.69 14.06 -11.03
C ASP A 111 -9.40 12.75 -10.64
N VAL A 112 -8.69 11.90 -9.92
CA VAL A 112 -9.20 10.61 -9.44
C VAL A 112 -9.48 10.72 -7.94
N THR A 113 -10.76 10.77 -7.58
CA THR A 113 -11.21 10.99 -6.20
C THR A 113 -12.12 9.88 -5.66
N ASN A 114 -12.59 9.00 -6.54
CA ASN A 114 -13.49 7.89 -6.21
C ASN A 114 -13.40 6.79 -7.28
N PHE A 115 -14.13 5.70 -7.10
CA PHE A 115 -14.12 4.58 -8.04
C PHE A 115 -14.65 4.96 -9.43
N GLU A 116 -15.67 5.83 -9.49
CA GLU A 116 -16.23 6.28 -10.78
C GLU A 116 -15.19 7.03 -11.62
N THR A 117 -14.42 7.92 -10.99
CA THR A 117 -13.34 8.64 -11.69
C THR A 117 -12.16 7.73 -12.02
N ALA A 118 -11.80 6.79 -11.12
CA ALA A 118 -10.76 5.80 -11.36
C ALA A 118 -11.10 4.89 -12.55
N SER A 119 -12.36 4.45 -12.67
CA SER A 119 -12.81 3.55 -13.74
C SER A 119 -12.79 4.17 -15.16
N LYS A 120 -12.63 5.49 -15.24
CA LYS A 120 -12.47 6.23 -16.53
C LYS A 120 -11.01 6.27 -17.01
N SER A 121 -10.07 5.73 -16.23
CA SER A 121 -8.66 5.68 -16.62
C SER A 121 -8.44 4.72 -17.80
N ASP A 122 -7.42 5.01 -18.60
CA ASP A 122 -7.03 4.17 -19.73
C ASP A 122 -6.34 2.89 -19.25
N THR A 123 -7.11 1.81 -19.16
CA THR A 123 -6.62 0.49 -18.72
C THR A 123 -5.72 -0.19 -19.74
N GLU A 124 -5.78 0.17 -21.04
CA GLU A 124 -4.87 -0.35 -22.05
C GLU A 124 -3.46 0.26 -21.88
N LYS A 125 -3.37 1.56 -21.61
CA LYS A 125 -2.09 2.18 -21.21
C LYS A 125 -1.54 1.58 -19.92
N PHE A 126 -2.39 1.32 -18.93
CA PHE A 126 -1.96 0.64 -17.70
C PHE A 126 -1.38 -0.75 -17.99
N LYS A 127 -1.98 -1.51 -18.89
CA LYS A 127 -1.50 -2.82 -19.31
C LYS A 127 -0.10 -2.74 -19.96
N VAL A 128 0.13 -1.74 -20.81
CA VAL A 128 1.47 -1.50 -21.38
C VAL A 128 2.46 -1.14 -20.26
N TYR A 129 2.09 -0.19 -19.41
CA TYR A 129 2.89 0.22 -18.26
C TYR A 129 3.29 -0.97 -17.37
N PHE A 130 2.34 -1.80 -16.96
CA PHE A 130 2.61 -2.97 -16.14
C PHE A 130 3.60 -3.92 -16.81
N ASN A 131 3.36 -4.28 -18.08
CA ASN A 131 4.20 -5.23 -18.79
C ASN A 131 5.62 -4.70 -19.04
N GLU A 132 5.76 -3.44 -19.41
CA GLU A 132 7.08 -2.84 -19.67
C GLU A 132 7.88 -2.63 -18.38
N MET A 133 7.24 -2.26 -17.27
CA MET A 133 7.87 -2.24 -15.96
C MET A 133 8.34 -3.64 -15.54
N LEU A 134 7.51 -4.67 -15.75
CA LEU A 134 7.85 -6.06 -15.44
C LEU A 134 9.07 -6.55 -16.26
N LYS A 135 9.15 -6.22 -17.55
CA LYS A 135 10.33 -6.52 -18.38
C LYS A 135 11.62 -5.90 -17.85
N GLN A 136 11.52 -4.78 -17.17
CA GLN A 136 12.66 -4.10 -16.53
C GLN A 136 12.94 -4.62 -15.11
N GLY A 137 12.20 -5.65 -14.66
CA GLY A 137 12.34 -6.27 -13.35
C GLY A 137 11.69 -5.48 -12.22
N ILE A 138 10.71 -4.65 -12.52
CA ILE A 138 9.87 -3.95 -11.54
C ILE A 138 8.49 -4.60 -11.54
N TYR A 139 8.18 -5.33 -10.47
CA TYR A 139 6.89 -5.98 -10.30
C TYR A 139 5.91 -5.06 -9.58
N LEU A 140 4.88 -4.64 -10.29
CA LEU A 140 3.82 -3.75 -9.80
C LEU A 140 2.55 -4.55 -9.46
N ALA A 141 1.57 -3.87 -8.89
CA ALA A 141 0.21 -4.43 -8.79
C ALA A 141 -0.36 -4.66 -10.21
N PRO A 142 -0.93 -5.85 -10.49
CA PRO A 142 -1.35 -6.22 -11.84
C PRO A 142 -2.65 -5.56 -12.31
N SER A 143 -3.32 -4.83 -11.43
CA SER A 143 -4.59 -4.14 -11.72
C SER A 143 -4.46 -2.64 -11.53
N GLN A 144 -5.07 -1.87 -12.44
CA GLN A 144 -5.21 -0.40 -12.32
C GLN A 144 -5.85 0.02 -10.98
N PHE A 145 -6.67 -0.83 -10.40
CA PHE A 145 -7.45 -0.55 -9.19
C PHE A 145 -6.76 -1.01 -7.90
N GLU A 146 -5.50 -1.41 -7.99
CA GLU A 146 -4.66 -1.76 -6.85
C GLU A 146 -3.59 -0.71 -6.64
N SER A 147 -3.17 -0.55 -5.38
CA SER A 147 -2.11 0.38 -5.01
C SER A 147 -0.75 -0.28 -4.97
N LEU A 148 0.28 0.50 -5.26
CA LEU A 148 1.68 0.17 -4.98
C LEU A 148 1.99 0.47 -3.53
N PHE A 149 2.88 -0.31 -2.94
CA PHE A 149 3.35 -0.09 -1.57
C PHE A 149 4.87 -0.07 -1.51
N LEU A 150 5.41 0.92 -0.84
CA LEU A 150 6.81 0.97 -0.47
C LEU A 150 7.00 0.44 0.96
N SER A 151 8.17 -0.11 1.21
CA SER A 151 8.59 -0.53 2.54
C SER A 151 9.95 0.07 2.88
N ASP A 152 10.34 -0.06 4.13
CA ASP A 152 11.65 0.37 4.58
C ASP A 152 12.80 -0.37 3.88
N ALA A 153 12.56 -1.62 3.45
CA ALA A 153 13.54 -2.43 2.73
C ALA A 153 13.91 -1.90 1.34
N HIS A 154 13.10 -1.02 0.72
CA HIS A 154 13.46 -0.42 -0.56
C HIS A 154 14.62 0.55 -0.38
N THR A 155 15.74 0.25 -1.04
CA THR A 155 16.92 1.10 -1.04
C THR A 155 16.78 2.28 -2.01
N LYS A 156 17.66 3.27 -1.88
CA LYS A 156 17.76 4.37 -2.86
C LYS A 156 17.95 3.85 -4.29
N ALA A 157 18.78 2.83 -4.47
CA ALA A 157 19.02 2.22 -5.78
C ALA A 157 17.77 1.57 -6.37
N ASP A 158 16.92 0.96 -5.54
CA ASP A 158 15.63 0.41 -5.99
C ASP A 158 14.68 1.50 -6.46
N LEU A 159 14.63 2.61 -5.74
CA LEU A 159 13.79 3.76 -6.10
C LEU A 159 14.28 4.42 -7.40
N GLU A 160 15.59 4.65 -7.53
CA GLU A 160 16.20 5.22 -8.74
C GLU A 160 15.97 4.31 -9.95
N LYS A 161 16.12 2.99 -9.78
CA LYS A 161 15.81 2.01 -10.82
C LYS A 161 14.34 2.06 -11.21
N THR A 162 13.44 2.14 -10.24
CA THR A 162 11.99 2.21 -10.49
C THR A 162 11.63 3.48 -11.25
N ALA A 163 12.17 4.63 -10.84
CA ALA A 163 11.96 5.91 -11.52
C ALA A 163 12.50 5.90 -12.97
N ALA A 164 13.71 5.38 -13.16
CA ALA A 164 14.30 5.26 -14.50
C ALA A 164 13.55 4.29 -15.40
N SER A 165 12.99 3.22 -14.84
CA SER A 165 12.13 2.28 -15.58
C SER A 165 10.83 2.95 -15.98
N PHE A 166 10.22 3.72 -15.10
CA PHE A 166 9.01 4.49 -15.40
C PHE A 166 9.26 5.53 -16.51
N ASP A 167 10.40 6.25 -16.47
CA ASP A 167 10.77 7.23 -17.51
C ASP A 167 10.80 6.59 -18.91
N LYS A 168 11.44 5.41 -19.03
CA LYS A 168 11.48 4.64 -20.28
C LYS A 168 10.10 4.18 -20.76
N VAL A 169 9.21 3.85 -19.83
CA VAL A 169 7.86 3.43 -20.19
C VAL A 169 7.04 4.62 -20.66
N MET A 170 7.21 5.80 -20.07
CA MET A 170 6.55 7.02 -20.53
C MET A 170 6.99 7.43 -21.94
N GLU A 171 8.25 7.14 -22.31
CA GLU A 171 8.77 7.42 -23.67
C GLU A 171 8.04 6.64 -24.79
N ILE A 172 7.47 5.49 -24.46
CA ILE A 172 6.80 4.62 -25.44
C ILE A 172 5.27 4.66 -25.38
N LEU A 173 4.68 5.41 -24.43
CA LEU A 173 3.23 5.58 -24.24
C LEU A 173 2.72 6.85 -24.89
#